data_4b6caf1704e10be48e15c734cb9c60a4
#
_entry.id   4b6caf1704e10be48e15c734cb9c60a4
#
_cell.length_a   1.000
_cell.length_b   1.000
_cell.length_c   1.000
_cell.angle_alpha   90.00
_cell.angle_beta   90.00
_cell.angle_gamma   90.00
#
_symmetry.space_group_name_H-M   'P 1'
#
loop_
_entity.id
_entity.type
_entity.pdbx_description
1 polymer ?
#
loop_
_entity_poly.entity_id
_entity_poly.type
_entity_poly.pdbx_seq_one_letter_code
_entity_poly.pdbx_strand_id
1 'polypeptide(L)'
;MAELKYDGTSISLTYEKGRLTRAVTRGDGTRGDDVTANIKTIRSVPLRLRGSDFPEEFEIRGEVLLPWAEFDRLNKEREEQEEPLFANPRNAASGTLKQQNPAIVASRKLDAYFYYLLGENLPAEGHYENLQAARAWGFKIPDVIRKCQSLQDIFDYIAYWDVERKNLPAVSYTHLRAHET
;
A
#
# COMPACT_ATOMS: atom_id res chain seq x y z
N MET A 1 0.49 -5.78 17.32
CA MET A 1 1.42 -5.73 16.16
C MET A 1 1.90 -4.30 15.96
N ALA A 2 3.15 -4.09 15.57
CA ALA A 2 3.70 -2.79 15.19
C ALA A 2 4.06 -2.79 13.69
N GLU A 3 3.82 -1.67 13.04
CA GLU A 3 4.12 -1.46 11.62
C GLU A 3 4.49 0.00 11.34
N LEU A 4 5.16 0.25 10.24
CA LEU A 4 5.39 1.60 9.76
C LEU A 4 4.16 2.13 9.05
N LYS A 5 3.88 3.42 9.26
CA LYS A 5 2.84 4.11 8.50
C LYS A 5 3.46 4.71 7.24
N TYR A 6 3.14 4.10 6.12
CA TYR A 6 3.56 4.59 4.82
C TYR A 6 2.77 5.84 4.41
N ASP A 7 3.42 6.75 3.70
CA ASP A 7 2.82 8.00 3.24
C ASP A 7 2.56 7.97 1.73
N GLY A 8 1.34 7.72 1.38
CA GLY A 8 0.88 7.60 0.01
C GLY A 8 -0.60 7.93 -0.12
N THR A 9 -1.29 7.18 -0.95
CA THR A 9 -2.74 7.27 -1.16
C THR A 9 -3.40 5.98 -0.69
N SER A 10 -4.27 6.09 0.29
CA SER A 10 -5.00 4.94 0.83
C SER A 10 -5.94 4.35 -0.22
N ILE A 11 -5.92 3.03 -0.33
CA ILE A 11 -6.67 2.26 -1.31
C ILE A 11 -7.38 1.08 -0.63
N SER A 12 -8.58 0.76 -1.10
CA SER A 12 -9.28 -0.47 -0.78
C SER A 12 -9.50 -1.29 -2.04
N LEU A 13 -9.12 -2.57 -1.99
CA LEU A 13 -9.27 -3.53 -3.07
C LEU A 13 -10.28 -4.60 -2.68
N THR A 14 -11.26 -4.87 -3.54
CA THR A 14 -12.19 -5.98 -3.39
C THR A 14 -11.77 -7.14 -4.28
N TYR A 15 -11.71 -8.32 -3.69
CA TYR A 15 -11.47 -9.58 -4.39
C TYR A 15 -12.67 -10.49 -4.27
N GLU A 16 -13.05 -11.08 -5.39
CA GLU A 16 -14.08 -12.11 -5.48
C GLU A 16 -13.52 -13.33 -6.21
N LYS A 17 -13.67 -14.51 -5.60
CA LYS A 17 -13.15 -15.78 -6.15
C LYS A 17 -11.68 -15.69 -6.58
N GLY A 18 -10.88 -15.00 -5.76
CA GLY A 18 -9.45 -14.80 -5.98
C GLY A 18 -9.08 -13.85 -7.12
N ARG A 19 -9.99 -13.00 -7.58
CA ARG A 19 -9.75 -12.01 -8.64
C ARG A 19 -10.04 -10.61 -8.15
N LEU A 20 -9.20 -9.64 -8.53
CA LEU A 20 -9.46 -8.23 -8.29
C LEU A 20 -10.68 -7.77 -9.11
N THR A 21 -11.76 -7.40 -8.42
CA THR A 21 -12.99 -6.90 -9.04
C THR A 21 -13.11 -5.39 -8.95
N ARG A 22 -12.64 -4.79 -7.85
CA ARG A 22 -12.80 -3.35 -7.62
C ARG A 22 -11.63 -2.76 -6.83
N ALA A 23 -11.28 -1.51 -7.13
CA ALA A 23 -10.34 -0.71 -6.37
C ALA A 23 -10.87 0.71 -6.20
N VAL A 24 -10.94 1.20 -4.95
CA VAL A 24 -11.45 2.53 -4.63
C VAL A 24 -10.49 3.27 -3.72
N THR A 25 -10.33 4.58 -3.94
CA THR A 25 -9.60 5.44 -3.02
C THR A 25 -10.41 5.69 -1.77
N ARG A 26 -9.76 6.07 -0.67
CA ARG A 26 -10.45 6.42 0.58
C ARG A 26 -11.38 7.63 0.41
N GLY A 27 -11.03 8.57 -0.48
CA GLY A 27 -11.75 9.82 -0.65
C GLY A 27 -11.89 10.61 0.66
N ASP A 28 -13.10 11.09 0.94
CA ASP A 28 -13.48 11.79 2.17
C ASP A 28 -13.89 10.83 3.32
N GLY A 29 -13.77 9.52 3.09
CA GLY A 29 -14.20 8.46 4.01
C GLY A 29 -15.61 7.92 3.72
N THR A 30 -16.41 8.65 2.95
CA THR A 30 -17.77 8.25 2.54
C THR A 30 -17.86 7.98 1.04
N ARG A 31 -17.12 8.75 0.24
CA ARG A 31 -17.05 8.61 -1.22
C ARG A 31 -15.61 8.58 -1.66
N GLY A 32 -15.25 7.55 -2.41
CA GLY A 32 -13.94 7.40 -3.04
C GLY A 32 -14.09 7.26 -4.56
N ASP A 33 -13.00 7.55 -5.27
CA ASP A 33 -12.95 7.37 -6.72
C ASP A 33 -12.71 5.89 -7.05
N ASP A 34 -13.42 5.36 -8.05
CA ASP A 34 -13.09 4.07 -8.63
C ASP A 34 -11.86 4.21 -9.52
N VAL A 35 -10.80 3.53 -9.13
CA VAL A 35 -9.50 3.56 -9.81
C VAL A 35 -9.05 2.18 -10.25
N THR A 36 -10.00 1.27 -10.43
CA THR A 36 -9.73 -0.15 -10.74
C THR A 36 -8.84 -0.33 -11.96
N ALA A 37 -9.10 0.41 -13.04
CA ALA A 37 -8.27 0.33 -14.26
C ALA A 37 -6.82 0.76 -14.00
N ASN A 38 -6.62 1.79 -13.21
CA ASN A 38 -5.30 2.31 -12.85
C ASN A 38 -4.55 1.38 -11.89
N ILE A 39 -5.24 0.84 -10.90
CA ILE A 39 -4.67 -0.13 -9.94
C ILE A 39 -4.19 -1.39 -10.65
N LYS A 40 -4.90 -1.85 -11.69
CA LYS A 40 -4.49 -3.02 -12.48
C LYS A 40 -3.15 -2.85 -13.19
N THR A 41 -2.62 -1.64 -13.33
CA THR A 41 -1.30 -1.37 -13.90
C THR A 41 -0.16 -1.51 -12.89
N ILE A 42 -0.45 -1.54 -11.59
CA ILE A 42 0.56 -1.61 -10.54
C ILE A 42 1.02 -3.07 -10.37
N ARG A 43 2.31 -3.32 -10.64
CA ARG A 43 2.87 -4.68 -10.67
C ARG A 43 2.80 -5.43 -9.34
N SER A 44 2.84 -4.72 -8.22
CA SER A 44 2.74 -5.30 -6.86
C SER A 44 1.31 -5.64 -6.45
N VAL A 45 0.31 -5.31 -7.27
CA VAL A 45 -1.10 -5.67 -7.03
C VAL A 45 -1.43 -6.96 -7.78
N PRO A 46 -1.75 -8.07 -7.08
CA PRO A 46 -2.11 -9.31 -7.76
C PRO A 46 -3.49 -9.19 -8.41
N LEU A 47 -3.58 -9.38 -9.72
CA LEU A 47 -4.86 -9.43 -10.44
C LEU A 47 -5.61 -10.72 -10.17
N ARG A 48 -4.87 -11.79 -9.86
CA ARG A 48 -5.35 -13.10 -9.44
C ARG A 48 -4.47 -13.60 -8.31
N LEU A 49 -5.10 -14.10 -7.26
CA LEU A 49 -4.42 -14.62 -6.09
C LEU A 49 -3.77 -15.98 -6.37
N ARG A 50 -2.74 -16.28 -5.59
CA ARG A 50 -2.07 -17.59 -5.55
C ARG A 50 -2.77 -18.48 -4.52
N GLY A 51 -2.76 -19.79 -4.77
CA GLY A 51 -3.40 -20.74 -3.84
C GLY A 51 -4.93 -20.78 -3.99
N SER A 52 -5.59 -21.31 -2.99
CA SER A 52 -7.05 -21.51 -2.95
C SER A 52 -7.65 -21.35 -1.55
N ASP A 53 -6.85 -20.96 -0.57
CA ASP A 53 -7.19 -20.85 0.85
C ASP A 53 -7.65 -19.44 1.26
N PHE A 54 -8.07 -18.64 0.30
CA PHE A 54 -8.62 -17.30 0.52
C PHE A 54 -10.15 -17.34 0.61
N PRO A 55 -10.78 -16.38 1.31
CA PRO A 55 -12.24 -16.23 1.33
C PRO A 55 -12.82 -16.00 -0.07
N GLU A 56 -14.08 -16.37 -0.29
CA GLU A 56 -14.77 -16.18 -1.56
C GLU A 56 -14.83 -14.68 -1.94
N GLU A 57 -15.08 -13.82 -0.93
CA GLU A 57 -15.07 -12.37 -1.05
C GLU A 57 -14.35 -11.75 0.15
N PHE A 58 -13.50 -10.78 -0.10
CA PHE A 58 -12.85 -9.99 0.94
C PHE A 58 -12.36 -8.63 0.41
N GLU A 59 -12.09 -7.73 1.34
CA GLU A 59 -11.48 -6.43 1.09
C GLU A 59 -10.06 -6.41 1.70
N ILE A 60 -9.10 -5.84 0.99
CA ILE A 60 -7.78 -5.57 1.54
C ILE A 60 -7.43 -4.09 1.37
N ARG A 61 -6.98 -3.46 2.44
CA ARG A 61 -6.57 -2.06 2.43
C ARG A 61 -5.06 -1.93 2.39
N GLY A 62 -4.62 -0.91 1.69
CA GLY A 62 -3.22 -0.62 1.51
C GLY A 62 -2.95 0.85 1.23
N GLU A 63 -1.70 1.11 0.94
CA GLU A 63 -1.20 2.42 0.55
C GLU A 63 -0.50 2.32 -0.79
N VAL A 64 -0.94 3.12 -1.75
CA VAL A 64 -0.27 3.29 -3.04
C VAL A 64 0.76 4.38 -2.90
N LEU A 65 1.98 4.09 -3.31
CA LEU A 65 3.17 4.93 -3.13
C LEU A 65 3.84 5.20 -4.46
N LEU A 66 4.58 6.30 -4.50
CA LEU A 66 5.61 6.52 -5.50
C LEU A 66 6.99 6.37 -4.83
N PRO A 67 7.81 5.37 -5.22
CA PRO A 67 9.17 5.23 -4.71
C PRO A 67 10.02 6.48 -4.97
N TRP A 68 10.94 6.81 -4.06
CA TRP A 68 11.79 8.00 -4.18
C TRP A 68 12.53 8.07 -5.51
N ALA A 69 13.12 6.95 -5.95
CA ALA A 69 13.83 6.91 -7.22
C ALA A 69 12.95 7.27 -8.43
N GLU A 70 11.68 6.85 -8.41
CA GLU A 70 10.72 7.19 -9.46
C GLU A 70 10.23 8.64 -9.33
N PHE A 71 10.09 9.16 -8.12
CA PHE A 71 9.77 10.57 -7.87
C PHE A 71 10.84 11.50 -8.42
N ASP A 72 12.11 11.20 -8.15
CA ASP A 72 13.25 11.98 -8.65
C ASP A 72 13.32 11.91 -10.19
N ARG A 73 13.13 10.72 -10.77
CA ARG A 73 13.08 10.54 -12.22
C ARG A 73 11.97 11.39 -12.86
N LEU A 74 10.75 11.33 -12.32
CA LEU A 74 9.61 12.07 -12.85
C LEU A 74 9.81 13.58 -12.72
N ASN A 75 10.37 14.06 -11.61
CA ASN A 75 10.65 15.47 -11.45
C ASN A 75 11.75 15.96 -12.39
N LYS A 76 12.77 15.14 -12.64
CA LYS A 76 13.79 15.47 -13.64
C LYS A 76 13.20 15.57 -15.07
N GLU A 77 12.33 14.64 -15.46
CA GLU A 77 11.63 14.70 -16.76
C GLU A 77 10.75 15.95 -16.88
N ARG A 78 10.08 16.36 -15.80
CA ARG A 78 9.25 17.57 -15.76
C ARG A 78 10.09 18.83 -15.83
N GLU A 79 11.25 18.88 -15.18
CA GLU A 79 12.19 19.98 -15.25
C GLU A 79 12.71 20.17 -16.70
N GLU A 80 13.07 19.08 -17.38
CA GLU A 80 13.50 19.09 -18.78
C GLU A 80 12.38 19.57 -19.74
N GLN A 81 11.11 19.41 -19.35
CA GLN A 81 9.92 19.84 -20.09
C GLN A 81 9.37 21.20 -19.66
N GLU A 82 10.07 21.89 -18.74
CA GLU A 82 9.63 23.16 -18.14
C GLU A 82 8.24 23.07 -17.47
N GLU A 83 7.89 21.87 -16.96
CA GLU A 83 6.65 21.65 -16.24
C GLU A 83 6.80 21.85 -14.72
N PRO A 84 5.72 22.23 -13.99
CA PRO A 84 5.75 22.33 -12.53
C PRO A 84 6.11 20.99 -11.87
N LEU A 85 7.06 21.01 -10.94
CA LEU A 85 7.51 19.82 -10.23
C LEU A 85 6.45 19.30 -9.26
N PHE A 86 6.45 18.00 -9.01
CA PHE A 86 5.68 17.42 -7.91
C PHE A 86 6.26 17.86 -6.57
N ALA A 87 5.40 18.29 -5.64
CA ALA A 87 5.83 18.78 -4.34
C ALA A 87 6.36 17.67 -3.41
N ASN A 88 5.80 16.46 -3.51
CA ASN A 88 6.19 15.30 -2.72
C ASN A 88 5.69 14.01 -3.36
N PRO A 89 6.25 12.83 -2.98
CA PRO A 89 5.85 11.53 -3.52
C PRO A 89 4.38 11.18 -3.30
N ARG A 90 3.78 11.57 -2.16
CA ARG A 90 2.36 11.33 -1.87
C ARG A 90 1.45 12.04 -2.86
N ASN A 91 1.68 13.33 -3.10
CA ASN A 91 0.87 14.10 -4.05
C ASN A 91 1.05 13.58 -5.48
N ALA A 92 2.27 13.19 -5.85
CA ALA A 92 2.56 12.57 -7.14
C ALA A 92 1.85 11.21 -7.30
N ALA A 93 1.83 10.37 -6.26
CA ALA A 93 1.09 9.10 -6.26
C ALA A 93 -0.41 9.32 -6.40
N SER A 94 -0.98 10.23 -5.59
CA SER A 94 -2.41 10.53 -5.60
C SER A 94 -2.86 11.10 -6.95
N GLY A 95 -2.13 12.06 -7.50
CA GLY A 95 -2.42 12.65 -8.80
C GLY A 95 -2.27 11.64 -9.95
N THR A 96 -1.29 10.74 -9.86
CA THR A 96 -1.10 9.67 -10.84
C THR A 96 -2.26 8.68 -10.80
N LEU A 97 -2.69 8.26 -9.61
CA LEU A 97 -3.75 7.28 -9.47
C LEU A 97 -5.10 7.75 -10.02
N LYS A 98 -5.29 9.06 -10.14
CA LYS A 98 -6.50 9.69 -10.69
C LYS A 98 -6.41 10.04 -12.18
N GLN A 99 -5.33 9.66 -12.87
CA GLN A 99 -5.20 9.88 -14.31
C GLN A 99 -6.26 9.10 -15.09
N GLN A 100 -6.80 9.70 -16.13
CA GLN A 100 -7.79 9.06 -17.00
C GLN A 100 -7.18 7.96 -17.89
N ASN A 101 -5.89 8.09 -18.23
CA ASN A 101 -5.19 7.16 -19.08
C ASN A 101 -4.34 6.17 -18.26
N PRO A 102 -4.71 4.89 -18.17
CA PRO A 102 -3.95 3.89 -17.45
C PRO A 102 -2.51 3.68 -17.95
N ALA A 103 -2.22 4.00 -19.20
CA ALA A 103 -0.86 3.90 -19.74
C ALA A 103 0.09 4.91 -19.07
N ILE A 104 -0.40 6.11 -18.76
CA ILE A 104 0.36 7.11 -17.98
C ILE A 104 0.63 6.58 -16.57
N VAL A 105 -0.36 5.97 -15.93
CA VAL A 105 -0.21 5.36 -14.60
C VAL A 105 0.86 4.26 -14.63
N ALA A 106 0.81 3.39 -15.61
CA ALA A 106 1.78 2.31 -15.80
C ALA A 106 3.22 2.83 -15.95
N SER A 107 3.41 3.93 -16.69
CA SER A 107 4.74 4.53 -16.93
C SER A 107 5.38 5.12 -15.66
N ARG A 108 4.57 5.50 -14.69
CA ARG A 108 5.03 6.12 -13.45
C ARG A 108 5.41 5.13 -12.35
N LYS A 109 5.26 3.82 -12.59
CA LYS A 109 5.74 2.72 -11.74
C LYS A 109 5.39 2.87 -10.27
N LEU A 110 4.11 3.12 -9.98
CA LEU A 110 3.60 3.12 -8.61
C LEU A 110 3.83 1.76 -7.94
N ASP A 111 3.93 1.78 -6.63
CA ASP A 111 4.00 0.58 -5.79
C ASP A 111 2.84 0.58 -4.79
N ALA A 112 2.54 -0.57 -4.19
CA ALA A 112 1.49 -0.68 -3.19
C ALA A 112 1.91 -1.63 -2.07
N TYR A 113 1.67 -1.20 -0.82
CA TYR A 113 1.81 -2.04 0.37
C TYR A 113 0.45 -2.24 1.03
N PHE A 114 0.18 -3.45 1.49
CA PHE A 114 -1.09 -3.80 2.12
C PHE A 114 -0.89 -4.06 3.60
N TYR A 115 -1.84 -3.60 4.40
CA TYR A 115 -1.70 -3.59 5.85
C TYR A 115 -2.99 -3.97 6.62
N TYR A 116 -4.13 -4.19 5.93
CA TYR A 116 -5.36 -4.54 6.63
C TYR A 116 -6.28 -5.40 5.76
N LEU A 117 -6.66 -6.57 6.28
CA LEU A 117 -7.56 -7.52 5.64
C LEU A 117 -8.92 -7.48 6.33
N LEU A 118 -10.00 -7.38 5.55
CA LEU A 118 -11.39 -7.36 6.02
C LEU A 118 -12.21 -8.39 5.24
N GLY A 119 -13.10 -9.06 5.91
CA GLY A 119 -14.02 -10.02 5.31
C GLY A 119 -14.58 -10.98 6.32
N GLU A 120 -15.55 -11.77 5.88
CA GLU A 120 -16.03 -12.93 6.62
C GLU A 120 -15.11 -14.12 6.35
N ASN A 121 -15.03 -15.03 7.31
CA ASN A 121 -14.23 -16.26 7.19
C ASN A 121 -12.76 -16.03 6.85
N LEU A 122 -12.14 -15.03 7.48
CA LEU A 122 -10.70 -14.79 7.37
C LEU A 122 -9.93 -16.03 7.87
N PRO A 123 -8.72 -16.30 7.32
CA PRO A 123 -7.97 -17.52 7.63
C PRO A 123 -7.49 -17.61 9.08
N ALA A 124 -7.42 -16.50 9.80
CA ALA A 124 -7.00 -16.45 11.19
C ALA A 124 -7.77 -15.39 11.99
N GLU A 125 -7.76 -15.50 13.32
CA GLU A 125 -8.33 -14.51 14.21
C GLU A 125 -7.39 -13.29 14.37
N GLY A 126 -6.08 -13.54 14.32
CA GLY A 126 -5.07 -12.50 14.51
C GLY A 126 -4.75 -11.71 13.26
N HIS A 127 -4.61 -10.40 13.43
CA HIS A 127 -4.29 -9.49 12.33
C HIS A 127 -2.95 -9.79 11.67
N TYR A 128 -1.91 -10.11 12.45
CA TYR A 128 -0.60 -10.48 11.92
C TYR A 128 -0.66 -11.74 11.06
N GLU A 129 -1.35 -12.77 11.52
CA GLU A 129 -1.53 -14.05 10.83
C GLU A 129 -2.31 -13.87 9.52
N ASN A 130 -3.34 -13.03 9.52
CA ASN A 130 -4.09 -12.68 8.32
C ASN A 130 -3.22 -11.97 7.27
N LEU A 131 -2.30 -11.09 7.69
CA LEU A 131 -1.35 -10.46 6.77
C LEU A 131 -0.32 -11.47 6.22
N GLN A 132 0.10 -12.47 7.01
CA GLN A 132 0.97 -13.54 6.50
C GLN A 132 0.24 -14.40 5.45
N ALA A 133 -1.05 -14.71 5.65
CA ALA A 133 -1.87 -15.38 4.65
C ALA A 133 -1.99 -14.52 3.38
N ALA A 134 -2.29 -13.23 3.50
CA ALA A 134 -2.35 -12.32 2.36
C ALA A 134 -1.01 -12.25 1.59
N ARG A 135 0.13 -12.29 2.28
CA ARG A 135 1.45 -12.40 1.65
C ARG A 135 1.59 -13.66 0.80
N ALA A 136 1.13 -14.80 1.31
CA ALA A 136 1.13 -16.07 0.57
C ALA A 136 0.24 -16.01 -0.68
N TRP A 137 -0.86 -15.27 -0.65
CA TRP A 137 -1.73 -15.04 -1.82
C TRP A 137 -1.12 -14.11 -2.87
N GLY A 138 -0.01 -13.46 -2.57
CA GLY A 138 0.74 -12.61 -3.50
C GLY A 138 0.68 -11.11 -3.24
N PHE A 139 0.06 -10.68 -2.14
CA PHE A 139 0.10 -9.28 -1.75
C PHE A 139 1.47 -8.88 -1.21
N LYS A 140 1.88 -7.66 -1.52
CA LYS A 140 3.09 -7.06 -0.97
C LYS A 140 2.81 -6.54 0.44
N ILE A 141 3.09 -7.37 1.43
CA ILE A 141 3.03 -7.01 2.85
C ILE A 141 4.41 -6.53 3.28
N PRO A 142 4.54 -5.39 3.97
CA PRO A 142 5.85 -4.92 4.43
C PRO A 142 6.57 -5.96 5.30
N ASP A 143 7.85 -6.19 5.02
CA ASP A 143 8.68 -7.12 5.82
C ASP A 143 8.99 -6.58 7.21
N VAL A 144 8.79 -5.29 7.39
CA VAL A 144 9.09 -4.55 8.63
C VAL A 144 8.01 -4.66 9.70
N ILE A 145 6.89 -5.34 9.43
CA ILE A 145 5.86 -5.60 10.45
C ILE A 145 6.40 -6.53 11.53
N ARG A 146 6.02 -6.28 12.79
CA ARG A 146 6.49 -7.04 13.94
C ARG A 146 5.34 -7.41 14.89
N LYS A 147 5.25 -8.68 15.25
CA LYS A 147 4.37 -9.12 16.32
C LYS A 147 5.04 -8.78 17.66
N CYS A 148 4.42 -7.88 18.44
CA CYS A 148 4.91 -7.45 19.74
C CYS A 148 4.10 -8.16 20.82
N GLN A 149 4.78 -8.65 21.86
CA GLN A 149 4.17 -9.33 23.00
C GLN A 149 4.19 -8.47 24.26
N SER A 150 4.98 -7.39 24.27
CA SER A 150 5.14 -6.47 25.38
C SER A 150 5.21 -5.02 24.92
N LEU A 151 5.04 -4.09 25.84
CA LEU A 151 5.30 -2.66 25.60
C LEU A 151 6.77 -2.41 25.25
N GLN A 152 7.69 -3.16 25.85
CA GLN A 152 9.12 -3.03 25.55
C GLN A 152 9.41 -3.37 24.08
N ASP A 153 8.77 -4.41 23.52
CA ASP A 153 8.93 -4.75 22.09
C ASP A 153 8.49 -3.58 21.19
N ILE A 154 7.46 -2.84 21.59
CA ILE A 154 6.97 -1.68 20.86
C ILE A 154 8.00 -0.54 20.95
N PHE A 155 8.54 -0.25 22.13
CA PHE A 155 9.55 0.79 22.31
C PHE A 155 10.84 0.45 21.54
N ASP A 156 11.26 -0.80 21.55
CA ASP A 156 12.43 -1.26 20.79
C ASP A 156 12.21 -1.12 19.28
N TYR A 157 11.00 -1.42 18.81
CA TYR A 157 10.60 -1.22 17.41
C TYR A 157 10.64 0.26 17.03
N ILE A 158 10.13 1.15 17.90
CA ILE A 158 10.15 2.60 17.70
C ILE A 158 11.59 3.10 17.62
N ALA A 159 12.41 2.75 18.59
CA ALA A 159 13.81 3.20 18.66
C ALA A 159 14.62 2.75 17.43
N TYR A 160 14.42 1.51 16.98
CA TYR A 160 15.06 0.98 15.78
C TYR A 160 14.67 1.79 14.53
N TRP A 161 13.38 2.00 14.31
CA TRP A 161 12.90 2.69 13.12
C TRP A 161 13.08 4.20 13.16
N ASP A 162 13.26 4.80 14.32
CA ASP A 162 13.63 6.21 14.41
C ASP A 162 14.98 6.50 13.73
N VAL A 163 15.87 5.52 13.71
CA VAL A 163 17.17 5.58 13.03
C VAL A 163 17.07 5.05 11.60
N GLU A 164 16.54 3.83 11.41
CA GLU A 164 16.63 3.06 10.16
C GLU A 164 15.63 3.46 9.08
N ARG A 165 14.57 4.17 9.42
CA ARG A 165 13.55 4.60 8.45
C ARG A 165 14.08 5.39 7.25
N LYS A 166 15.19 6.09 7.43
CA LYS A 166 15.83 6.90 6.37
C LYS A 166 16.39 6.03 5.24
N ASN A 167 16.61 4.76 5.50
CA ASN A 167 17.14 3.79 4.56
C ASN A 167 16.05 3.06 3.76
N LEU A 168 14.77 3.35 4.01
CA LEU A 168 13.67 2.71 3.30
C LEU A 168 13.38 3.40 1.95
N PRO A 169 13.13 2.61 0.89
CA PRO A 169 13.01 3.14 -0.48
C PRO A 169 11.72 3.93 -0.74
N ALA A 170 10.75 3.90 0.17
CA ALA A 170 9.42 4.45 -0.07
C ALA A 170 8.73 5.03 1.18
N VAL A 171 9.46 5.40 2.22
CA VAL A 171 8.87 6.00 3.43
C VAL A 171 9.21 7.48 3.48
N SER A 172 8.22 8.32 3.24
CA SER A 172 8.39 9.75 3.35
C SER A 172 8.01 10.29 4.73
N TYR A 173 7.28 9.52 5.57
CA TYR A 173 6.85 10.03 6.86
C TYR A 173 6.69 8.99 7.95
N THR A 174 6.86 9.41 9.17
CA THR A 174 7.14 8.60 10.34
C THR A 174 6.07 8.74 11.38
N HIS A 175 5.04 7.97 11.21
CA HIS A 175 4.21 7.59 12.34
C HIS A 175 4.24 6.07 12.45
N LEU A 176 4.33 5.60 13.66
CA LEU A 176 4.13 4.20 13.98
C LEU A 176 2.63 3.98 14.18
N ARG A 177 2.14 2.90 13.62
CA ARG A 177 0.78 2.46 13.86
C ARG A 177 0.83 1.23 14.77
N ALA A 178 0.19 1.32 15.92
CA ALA A 178 -0.12 0.17 16.76
C ALA A 178 -1.57 -0.26 16.46
N HIS A 179 -1.79 -1.54 16.27
CA HIS A 179 -3.12 -2.12 16.23
C HIS A 179 -3.36 -2.89 17.50
N GLU A 180 -4.47 -2.61 18.16
CA GLU A 180 -5.01 -3.48 19.19
C GLU A 180 -5.49 -4.79 18.51
N THR A 181 -5.13 -5.90 19.10
CA THR A 181 -5.55 -7.24 18.69
C THR A 181 -6.93 -7.55 19.21
#